data_1e42739c621f8c7bd86b4757ec6c35d8
#
_entry.id   1e42739c621f8c7bd86b4757ec6c35d8
#
_cell.length_a   1.000
_cell.length_b   1.000
_cell.length_c   1.000
_cell.angle_alpha   90.00
_cell.angle_beta   90.00
_cell.angle_gamma   90.00
#
_symmetry.space_group_name_H-M   'P 1'
#
loop_
_entity.id
_entity.type
_entity.pdbx_description
1 polymer ?
#
loop_
_entity_poly.entity_id
_entity_poly.type
_entity_poly.pdbx_seq_one_letter_code
_entity_poly.pdbx_strand_id
1 'polypeptide(L)'
;MFRIPGYLSSLASGWVNGQAVPQVENVAPGVVAVDAAGGFAQPALAAARELLLSKARSAGIAVLAIRNSHHFAALWPDVEPFAEEGLVALSLVNSMTCVVPHGAQRPLFGTNPIAFAAPREGAEPIVFDLATSAIAHGDVQIAKRQGQPLPPGMGVDRDGQPTCDPAAILDGGALLPFGGHKGSALSMMVELLAAALTGGNFSFEFDWSQHPGAQTPWTGQLLIVIDPNHLGGGRFAQRSGELVRQMQAVGLERMPGDRRYRTRAKSLQEGIPLAAAELARLRALAGDD
;
A
#
# COMPACT_ATOMS: atom_id res chain seq x y z
N MET A 1 -13.14 -7.71 0.60
CA MET A 1 -13.28 -9.17 0.65
C MET A 1 -12.25 -9.91 -0.18
N PHE A 2 -11.84 -9.39 -1.32
CA PHE A 2 -10.88 -10.02 -2.25
C PHE A 2 -9.58 -10.54 -1.59
N ARG A 3 -9.06 -9.86 -0.56
CA ARG A 3 -7.78 -10.23 0.10
C ARG A 3 -7.92 -11.18 1.30
N ILE A 4 -9.13 -11.38 1.84
CA ILE A 4 -9.33 -12.24 3.03
C ILE A 4 -8.77 -13.66 2.82
N PRO A 5 -9.00 -14.34 1.67
CA PRO A 5 -8.42 -15.66 1.45
C PRO A 5 -6.89 -15.68 1.55
N GLY A 6 -6.22 -14.64 1.06
CA GLY A 6 -4.77 -14.53 1.12
C GLY A 6 -4.24 -14.33 2.55
N TYR A 7 -4.93 -13.54 3.39
CA TYR A 7 -4.61 -13.43 4.82
C TYR A 7 -4.70 -14.79 5.51
N LEU A 8 -5.82 -15.47 5.31
CA LEU A 8 -6.09 -16.76 5.96
C LEU A 8 -5.13 -17.86 5.50
N SER A 9 -4.83 -17.95 4.20
CA SER A 9 -3.89 -18.94 3.69
C SER A 9 -2.46 -18.67 4.16
N SER A 10 -2.05 -17.42 4.27
CA SER A 10 -0.72 -17.06 4.77
C SER A 10 -0.57 -17.38 6.26
N LEU A 11 -1.62 -17.20 7.06
CA LEU A 11 -1.64 -17.64 8.46
C LEU A 11 -1.62 -19.16 8.58
N ALA A 12 -2.46 -19.86 7.82
CA ALA A 12 -2.57 -21.31 7.85
C ALA A 12 -1.28 -22.01 7.38
N SER A 13 -0.53 -21.40 6.46
CA SER A 13 0.76 -21.93 5.99
C SER A 13 1.93 -21.70 6.96
N GLY A 14 1.71 -20.98 8.06
CA GLY A 14 2.77 -20.57 8.98
C GLY A 14 3.74 -19.53 8.43
N TRP A 15 3.42 -18.93 7.26
CA TRP A 15 4.21 -17.85 6.68
C TRP A 15 4.11 -16.55 7.48
N VAL A 16 2.92 -16.27 8.00
CA VAL A 16 2.66 -15.13 8.88
C VAL A 16 2.57 -15.60 10.31
N ASN A 17 3.28 -14.94 11.22
CA ASN A 17 3.14 -15.16 12.64
C ASN A 17 1.87 -14.49 13.18
N GLY A 18 0.78 -15.24 13.34
CA GLY A 18 -0.48 -14.73 13.86
C GLY A 18 -0.45 -14.31 15.35
N GLN A 19 0.60 -14.67 16.08
CA GLN A 19 0.82 -14.30 17.50
C GLN A 19 1.93 -13.26 17.65
N ALA A 20 2.32 -12.60 16.55
CA ALA A 20 3.38 -11.60 16.59
C ALA A 20 3.03 -10.43 17.51
N VAL A 21 3.98 -10.05 18.33
CA VAL A 21 3.92 -8.85 19.17
C VAL A 21 4.96 -7.86 18.61
N PRO A 22 4.54 -6.77 17.98
CA PRO A 22 5.45 -5.77 17.40
C PRO A 22 6.36 -5.16 18.48
N GLN A 23 7.64 -5.06 18.18
CA GLN A 23 8.63 -4.43 19.05
C GLN A 23 8.89 -3.01 18.59
N VAL A 24 8.42 -2.03 19.36
CA VAL A 24 8.56 -0.59 19.05
C VAL A 24 9.80 -0.05 19.73
N GLU A 25 10.65 0.61 18.96
CA GLU A 25 11.89 1.25 19.42
C GLU A 25 11.86 2.76 19.16
N ASN A 26 12.18 3.54 20.20
CA ASN A 26 12.37 4.98 20.13
C ASN A 26 13.83 5.29 19.78
N VAL A 27 14.15 5.32 18.47
CA VAL A 27 15.54 5.35 17.96
C VAL A 27 16.20 6.72 18.10
N ALA A 28 15.47 7.78 17.71
CA ALA A 28 16.00 9.16 17.70
C ALA A 28 14.84 10.17 17.84
N PRO A 29 15.09 11.46 18.03
CA PRO A 29 14.03 12.45 18.20
C PRO A 29 12.94 12.41 17.12
N GLY A 30 13.29 12.21 15.85
CA GLY A 30 12.36 12.11 14.73
C GLY A 30 12.20 10.68 14.16
N VAL A 31 12.69 9.63 14.84
CA VAL A 31 12.70 8.27 14.27
C VAL A 31 12.09 7.26 15.26
N VAL A 32 11.20 6.43 14.73
CA VAL A 32 10.63 5.25 15.36
C VAL A 32 10.94 4.04 14.49
N ALA A 33 11.39 2.93 15.07
CA ALA A 33 11.52 1.66 14.39
C ALA A 33 10.56 0.63 14.97
N VAL A 34 10.09 -0.30 14.14
CA VAL A 34 9.27 -1.42 14.57
C VAL A 34 9.73 -2.69 13.89
N ASP A 35 10.01 -3.71 14.69
CA ASP A 35 10.10 -5.08 14.22
C ASP A 35 8.71 -5.72 14.39
N ALA A 36 8.06 -6.08 13.29
CA ALA A 36 6.74 -6.69 13.30
C ALA A 36 6.76 -8.17 13.66
N ALA A 37 7.92 -8.75 13.92
CA ALA A 37 8.13 -10.15 14.35
C ALA A 37 7.45 -11.18 13.41
N GLY A 38 7.44 -10.92 12.11
CA GLY A 38 6.77 -11.75 11.10
C GLY A 38 5.24 -11.64 11.10
N GLY A 39 4.69 -10.64 11.78
CA GLY A 39 3.25 -10.34 11.79
C GLY A 39 2.80 -9.40 10.65
N PHE A 40 1.54 -9.02 10.69
CA PHE A 40 1.00 -8.04 9.75
C PHE A 40 1.48 -6.61 10.06
N ALA A 41 1.61 -5.79 9.03
CA ALA A 41 2.09 -4.40 9.15
C ALA A 41 1.10 -3.50 9.92
N GLN A 42 -0.20 -3.74 9.83
CA GLN A 42 -1.21 -2.91 10.47
C GLN A 42 -1.12 -2.91 12.01
N PRO A 43 -0.99 -4.06 12.71
CA PRO A 43 -0.70 -4.08 14.15
C PRO A 43 0.62 -3.38 14.52
N ALA A 44 1.65 -3.51 13.68
CA ALA A 44 2.94 -2.83 13.90
C ALA A 44 2.81 -1.31 13.81
N LEU A 45 2.09 -0.81 12.80
CA LEU A 45 1.76 0.61 12.66
C LEU A 45 0.93 1.11 13.84
N ALA A 46 -0.10 0.37 14.25
CA ALA A 46 -0.95 0.73 15.38
C ALA A 46 -0.16 0.86 16.69
N ALA A 47 0.76 -0.06 16.95
CA ALA A 47 1.61 -0.05 18.14
C ALA A 47 2.54 1.19 18.20
N ALA A 48 3.00 1.69 17.05
CA ALA A 48 3.91 2.84 16.99
C ALA A 48 3.22 4.20 16.81
N ARG A 49 1.92 4.22 16.49
CA ARG A 49 1.20 5.39 16.01
C ARG A 49 1.30 6.60 16.95
N GLU A 50 1.02 6.41 18.23
CA GLU A 50 1.02 7.50 19.23
C GLU A 50 2.42 8.10 19.41
N LEU A 51 3.45 7.26 19.45
CA LEU A 51 4.83 7.72 19.53
C LEU A 51 5.23 8.51 18.28
N LEU A 52 4.86 8.02 17.09
CA LEU A 52 5.12 8.71 15.82
C LEU A 52 4.42 10.08 15.75
N LEU A 53 3.15 10.15 16.16
CA LEU A 53 2.39 11.41 16.26
C LEU A 53 3.04 12.42 17.19
N SER A 54 3.39 11.99 18.41
CA SER A 54 4.05 12.82 19.39
C SER A 54 5.35 13.43 18.86
N LYS A 55 6.17 12.60 18.17
CA LYS A 55 7.42 13.04 17.55
C LYS A 55 7.20 14.02 16.39
N ALA A 56 6.24 13.71 15.49
CA ALA A 56 5.93 14.59 14.37
C ALA A 56 5.46 15.98 14.85
N ARG A 57 4.60 16.02 15.86
CA ARG A 57 4.13 17.26 16.46
C ARG A 57 5.23 18.04 17.21
N SER A 58 6.16 17.35 17.85
CA SER A 58 7.26 17.97 18.58
C SER A 58 8.38 18.48 17.67
N ALA A 59 8.78 17.68 16.66
CA ALA A 59 9.93 17.96 15.81
C ALA A 59 9.58 18.54 14.43
N GLY A 60 8.27 18.61 14.09
CA GLY A 60 7.79 19.03 12.78
C GLY A 60 7.80 17.90 11.74
N ILE A 61 8.58 16.85 11.94
CA ILE A 61 8.65 15.67 11.09
C ILE A 61 9.06 14.46 11.91
N ALA A 62 8.48 13.29 11.59
CA ALA A 62 8.92 12.01 12.12
C ALA A 62 8.83 10.92 11.06
N VAL A 63 9.66 9.88 11.22
CA VAL A 63 9.76 8.73 10.34
C VAL A 63 9.51 7.46 11.15
N LEU A 64 8.71 6.56 10.61
CA LEU A 64 8.52 5.20 11.10
C LEU A 64 9.07 4.21 10.10
N ALA A 65 10.02 3.37 10.54
CA ALA A 65 10.56 2.25 9.80
C ALA A 65 10.01 0.95 10.36
N ILE A 66 9.23 0.19 9.57
CA ILE A 66 8.72 -1.14 9.91
C ILE A 66 9.47 -2.18 9.10
N ARG A 67 9.96 -3.23 9.75
CA ARG A 67 10.58 -4.38 9.11
C ARG A 67 9.92 -5.69 9.58
N ASN A 68 10.29 -6.79 8.95
CA ASN A 68 9.79 -8.13 9.26
C ASN A 68 8.26 -8.18 9.30
N SER A 69 7.61 -7.53 8.33
CA SER A 69 6.17 -7.37 8.28
C SER A 69 5.56 -7.93 7.00
N HIS A 70 4.28 -8.28 7.08
CA HIS A 70 3.49 -8.67 5.93
C HIS A 70 2.46 -7.59 5.63
N HIS A 71 2.70 -6.79 4.58
CA HIS A 71 1.74 -5.79 4.12
C HIS A 71 0.94 -6.32 2.93
N PHE A 72 -0.33 -6.62 3.13
CA PHE A 72 -1.21 -7.20 2.11
C PHE A 72 -2.53 -6.42 1.97
N ALA A 73 -2.49 -5.13 2.19
CA ALA A 73 -3.64 -4.22 2.11
C ALA A 73 -3.40 -3.11 1.08
N ALA A 74 -4.42 -2.29 0.85
CA ALA A 74 -4.23 -0.97 0.29
C ALA A 74 -3.41 -0.12 1.28
N LEU A 75 -2.66 0.84 0.77
CA LEU A 75 -1.75 1.63 1.59
C LEU A 75 -2.40 2.93 2.13
N TRP A 76 -3.50 3.35 1.50
CA TRP A 76 -4.22 4.58 1.90
C TRP A 76 -4.73 4.58 3.36
N PRO A 77 -5.14 3.44 4.00
CA PRO A 77 -5.56 3.44 5.39
C PRO A 77 -4.43 3.79 6.37
N ASP A 78 -3.18 3.59 5.94
CA ASP A 78 -2.02 3.86 6.78
C ASP A 78 -1.69 5.35 6.85
N VAL A 79 -2.15 6.16 5.89
CA VAL A 79 -1.84 7.60 5.80
C VAL A 79 -3.03 8.52 6.08
N GLU A 80 -4.24 8.10 5.74
CA GLU A 80 -5.46 8.93 5.88
C GLU A 80 -5.69 9.42 7.31
N PRO A 81 -5.56 8.59 8.39
CA PRO A 81 -5.80 9.03 9.75
C PRO A 81 -4.86 10.16 10.22
N PHE A 82 -3.66 10.25 9.67
CA PHE A 82 -2.75 11.37 9.97
C PHE A 82 -3.24 12.68 9.35
N ALA A 83 -3.79 12.61 8.14
CA ALA A 83 -4.35 13.79 7.48
C ALA A 83 -5.65 14.27 8.14
N GLU A 84 -6.46 13.38 8.69
CA GLU A 84 -7.62 13.71 9.53
C GLU A 84 -7.20 14.45 10.80
N GLU A 85 -5.99 14.20 11.33
CA GLU A 85 -5.40 14.90 12.45
C GLU A 85 -4.59 16.17 12.06
N GLY A 86 -4.67 16.58 10.80
CA GLY A 86 -4.02 17.80 10.31
C GLY A 86 -2.57 17.65 9.89
N LEU A 87 -2.06 16.41 9.80
CA LEU A 87 -0.69 16.10 9.41
C LEU A 87 -0.60 15.67 7.94
N VAL A 88 0.55 15.84 7.32
CA VAL A 88 0.85 15.24 6.01
C VAL A 88 1.52 13.91 6.22
N ALA A 89 1.09 12.88 5.50
CA ALA A 89 1.68 11.55 5.59
C ALA A 89 2.03 10.98 4.22
N LEU A 90 3.17 10.29 4.14
CA LEU A 90 3.65 9.56 2.98
C LEU A 90 4.06 8.15 3.42
N SER A 91 3.50 7.12 2.78
CA SER A 91 3.86 5.71 3.04
C SER A 91 4.40 5.04 1.79
N LEU A 92 5.45 4.26 1.96
CA LEU A 92 6.15 3.49 0.94
C LEU A 92 6.26 2.05 1.42
N VAL A 93 5.88 1.10 0.56
CA VAL A 93 5.99 -0.34 0.85
C VAL A 93 6.51 -1.05 -0.40
N ASN A 94 7.51 -1.89 -0.26
CA ASN A 94 7.87 -2.80 -1.33
C ASN A 94 6.96 -4.05 -1.32
N SER A 95 6.98 -4.86 -2.38
CA SER A 95 6.07 -5.99 -2.53
C SER A 95 6.81 -7.20 -3.10
N MET A 96 6.10 -8.26 -3.48
CA MET A 96 6.70 -9.42 -4.14
C MET A 96 7.23 -9.06 -5.53
N THR A 97 8.30 -9.71 -5.95
CA THR A 97 8.86 -9.58 -7.31
C THR A 97 7.82 -9.88 -8.38
N CYS A 98 7.43 -8.87 -9.14
CA CYS A 98 6.44 -9.00 -10.21
C CYS A 98 6.53 -7.90 -11.29
N VAL A 99 7.48 -6.97 -11.18
CA VAL A 99 7.64 -5.84 -12.11
C VAL A 99 9.02 -5.87 -12.74
N VAL A 100 9.07 -5.78 -14.07
CA VAL A 100 10.33 -5.70 -14.83
C VAL A 100 10.86 -4.27 -14.78
N PRO A 101 12.08 -4.01 -14.31
CA PRO A 101 12.70 -2.68 -14.41
C PRO A 101 12.78 -2.23 -15.87
N HIS A 102 12.60 -0.94 -16.12
CA HIS A 102 12.67 -0.41 -17.49
C HIS A 102 14.03 -0.73 -18.15
N GLY A 103 13.98 -1.37 -19.32
CA GLY A 103 15.15 -1.82 -20.05
C GLY A 103 15.72 -3.16 -19.60
N ALA A 104 15.18 -3.78 -18.53
CA ALA A 104 15.55 -5.13 -18.11
C ALA A 104 14.68 -6.20 -18.80
N GLN A 105 15.04 -7.48 -18.60
CA GLN A 105 14.37 -8.62 -19.23
C GLN A 105 13.58 -9.47 -18.23
N ARG A 106 13.83 -9.30 -16.92
CA ARG A 106 13.21 -10.13 -15.87
C ARG A 106 12.66 -9.25 -14.75
N PRO A 107 11.61 -9.69 -14.05
CA PRO A 107 11.11 -8.98 -12.90
C PRO A 107 12.14 -8.94 -11.77
N LEU A 108 12.19 -7.82 -11.07
CA LEU A 108 13.04 -7.58 -9.91
C LEU A 108 12.28 -6.83 -8.82
N PHE A 109 11.46 -5.84 -9.20
CA PHE A 109 10.71 -5.02 -8.28
C PHE A 109 9.34 -5.61 -7.95
N GLY A 110 8.79 -5.22 -6.83
CA GLY A 110 7.37 -5.36 -6.54
C GLY A 110 6.53 -4.29 -7.22
N THR A 111 5.24 -4.27 -6.95
CA THR A 111 4.34 -3.17 -7.36
C THR A 111 4.66 -1.87 -6.63
N ASN A 112 5.39 -1.94 -5.54
CA ASN A 112 6.04 -0.86 -4.80
C ASN A 112 5.14 0.38 -4.66
N PRO A 113 4.01 0.27 -3.93
CA PRO A 113 3.04 1.33 -3.85
C PRO A 113 3.54 2.52 -3.02
N ILE A 114 2.99 3.67 -3.38
CA ILE A 114 3.17 4.95 -2.69
C ILE A 114 1.79 5.46 -2.31
N ALA A 115 1.57 5.77 -1.04
CA ALA A 115 0.38 6.48 -0.57
C ALA A 115 0.75 7.82 0.04
N PHE A 116 -0.11 8.79 -0.19
CA PHE A 116 0.04 10.15 0.33
C PHE A 116 -1.29 10.62 0.87
N ALA A 117 -1.25 11.33 1.99
CA ALA A 117 -2.40 12.02 2.56
C ALA A 117 -2.02 13.43 3.02
N ALA A 118 -2.93 14.36 2.79
CA ALA A 118 -2.75 15.76 3.20
C ALA A 118 -4.06 16.37 3.68
N PRO A 119 -4.05 17.16 4.76
CA PRO A 119 -5.25 17.83 5.28
C PRO A 119 -5.76 18.88 4.30
N ARG A 120 -7.07 19.04 4.26
CA ARG A 120 -7.77 20.06 3.46
C ARG A 120 -8.85 20.72 4.31
N GLU A 121 -8.90 22.05 4.30
CA GLU A 121 -9.89 22.81 5.03
C GLU A 121 -11.31 22.55 4.53
N GLY A 122 -12.22 22.23 5.45
CA GLY A 122 -13.66 22.12 5.21
C GLY A 122 -14.09 20.94 4.33
N ALA A 123 -13.20 19.97 4.09
CA ALA A 123 -13.50 18.81 3.26
C ALA A 123 -12.63 17.61 3.64
N GLU A 124 -12.95 16.44 3.07
CA GLU A 124 -12.16 15.21 3.21
C GLU A 124 -10.69 15.44 2.80
N PRO A 125 -9.73 14.79 3.45
CA PRO A 125 -8.32 14.87 3.09
C PRO A 125 -8.06 14.53 1.62
N ILE A 126 -6.99 15.10 1.06
CA ILE A 126 -6.47 14.64 -0.23
C ILE A 126 -5.72 13.35 0.01
N VAL A 127 -6.18 12.23 -0.57
CA VAL A 127 -5.53 10.93 -0.39
C VAL A 127 -5.40 10.22 -1.72
N PHE A 128 -4.17 9.83 -2.08
CA PHE A 128 -3.95 8.89 -3.17
C PHE A 128 -3.11 7.69 -2.71
N ASP A 129 -3.28 6.59 -3.42
CA ASP A 129 -2.60 5.32 -3.22
C ASP A 129 -2.45 4.69 -4.59
N LEU A 130 -1.23 4.52 -5.04
CA LEU A 130 -0.93 4.04 -6.38
C LEU A 130 0.29 3.11 -6.38
N ALA A 131 0.25 2.09 -7.24
CA ALA A 131 1.41 1.27 -7.54
C ALA A 131 2.39 2.03 -8.44
N THR A 132 3.68 1.70 -8.38
CA THR A 132 4.68 2.16 -9.35
C THR A 132 4.71 1.29 -10.62
N SER A 133 3.95 0.21 -10.65
CA SER A 133 3.61 -0.55 -11.86
C SER A 133 2.50 0.12 -12.68
N ALA A 134 2.40 -0.21 -13.97
CA ALA A 134 1.39 0.33 -14.89
C ALA A 134 -0.04 -0.06 -14.49
N ILE A 135 -0.21 -1.17 -13.78
CA ILE A 135 -1.47 -1.65 -13.23
C ILE A 135 -1.21 -2.35 -11.89
N ALA A 136 -2.18 -2.33 -10.98
CA ALA A 136 -2.07 -3.07 -9.73
C ALA A 136 -2.17 -4.58 -9.97
N HIS A 137 -1.36 -5.37 -9.26
CA HIS A 137 -1.37 -6.84 -9.39
C HIS A 137 -2.76 -7.45 -9.10
N GLY A 138 -3.52 -6.86 -8.17
CA GLY A 138 -4.90 -7.26 -7.87
C GLY A 138 -5.87 -7.05 -9.04
N ASP A 139 -5.69 -5.99 -9.82
CA ASP A 139 -6.54 -5.70 -10.99
C ASP A 139 -6.28 -6.71 -12.11
N VAL A 140 -5.04 -7.17 -12.29
CA VAL A 140 -4.70 -8.26 -13.22
C VAL A 140 -5.39 -9.57 -12.81
N GLN A 141 -5.40 -9.88 -11.50
CA GLN A 141 -6.11 -11.06 -11.00
C GLN A 141 -7.63 -10.96 -11.22
N ILE A 142 -8.21 -9.77 -11.07
CA ILE A 142 -9.63 -9.54 -11.34
C ILE A 142 -9.92 -9.72 -12.83
N ALA A 143 -9.13 -9.12 -13.72
CA ALA A 143 -9.26 -9.26 -15.15
C ALA A 143 -9.18 -10.72 -15.60
N LYS A 144 -8.23 -11.50 -15.06
CA LYS A 144 -8.13 -12.96 -15.30
C LYS A 144 -9.41 -13.70 -14.91
N ARG A 145 -9.98 -13.43 -13.73
CA ARG A 145 -11.21 -14.07 -13.25
C ARG A 145 -12.43 -13.72 -14.11
N GLN A 146 -12.43 -12.51 -14.66
CA GLN A 146 -13.51 -12.01 -15.54
C GLN A 146 -13.32 -12.42 -17.00
N GLY A 147 -12.19 -13.03 -17.36
CA GLY A 147 -11.85 -13.37 -18.75
C GLY A 147 -11.69 -12.12 -19.63
N GLN A 148 -11.29 -10.98 -19.04
CA GLN A 148 -11.14 -9.72 -19.75
C GLN A 148 -9.68 -9.43 -20.06
N PRO A 149 -9.35 -8.98 -21.28
CA PRO A 149 -8.00 -8.56 -21.61
C PRO A 149 -7.66 -7.24 -20.91
N LEU A 150 -6.37 -7.02 -20.70
CA LEU A 150 -5.83 -5.77 -20.19
C LEU A 150 -5.53 -4.79 -21.33
N PRO A 151 -5.48 -3.48 -21.04
CA PRO A 151 -4.94 -2.51 -21.97
C PRO A 151 -3.49 -2.85 -22.39
N PRO A 152 -3.03 -2.44 -23.57
CA PRO A 152 -1.63 -2.56 -23.95
C PRO A 152 -0.68 -1.83 -22.99
N GLY A 153 0.53 -2.38 -22.81
CA GLY A 153 1.56 -1.75 -21.98
C GLY A 153 1.46 -2.03 -20.48
N MET A 154 0.59 -2.99 -20.07
CA MET A 154 0.45 -3.37 -18.66
C MET A 154 1.46 -4.42 -18.23
N GLY A 155 1.90 -5.30 -19.14
CA GLY A 155 2.81 -6.38 -18.80
C GLY A 155 3.39 -7.12 -19.98
N VAL A 156 4.23 -8.10 -19.65
CA VAL A 156 4.89 -9.03 -20.58
C VAL A 156 4.60 -10.47 -20.16
N ASP A 157 4.68 -11.40 -21.10
CA ASP A 157 4.63 -12.82 -20.84
C ASP A 157 5.99 -13.35 -20.31
N ARG A 158 6.09 -14.67 -20.13
CA ARG A 158 7.31 -15.34 -19.64
C ARG A 158 8.54 -15.17 -20.55
N ASP A 159 8.31 -14.91 -21.83
CA ASP A 159 9.36 -14.70 -22.84
C ASP A 159 9.72 -13.21 -22.98
N GLY A 160 9.13 -12.34 -22.14
CA GLY A 160 9.35 -10.89 -22.15
C GLY A 160 8.62 -10.16 -23.27
N GLN A 161 7.68 -10.83 -23.98
CA GLN A 161 6.91 -10.20 -25.06
C GLN A 161 5.70 -9.45 -24.48
N PRO A 162 5.40 -8.24 -25.00
CA PRO A 162 4.22 -7.49 -24.58
C PRO A 162 2.94 -8.31 -24.73
N THR A 163 2.09 -8.35 -23.69
CA THR A 163 0.84 -9.07 -23.71
C THR A 163 -0.30 -8.30 -23.07
N CYS A 164 -1.52 -8.52 -23.56
CA CYS A 164 -2.78 -8.07 -22.95
C CYS A 164 -3.49 -9.18 -22.18
N ASP A 165 -2.94 -10.41 -22.20
CA ASP A 165 -3.52 -11.55 -21.49
C ASP A 165 -3.10 -11.54 -20.02
N PRO A 166 -4.06 -11.32 -19.08
CA PRO A 166 -3.76 -11.35 -17.65
C PRO A 166 -3.26 -12.71 -17.16
N ALA A 167 -3.63 -13.81 -17.85
CA ALA A 167 -3.16 -15.13 -17.48
C ALA A 167 -1.67 -15.30 -17.80
N ALA A 168 -1.22 -14.84 -18.96
CA ALA A 168 0.19 -14.89 -19.37
C ALA A 168 1.09 -14.04 -18.46
N ILE A 169 0.58 -12.86 -17.99
CA ILE A 169 1.30 -12.03 -17.03
C ILE A 169 1.47 -12.75 -15.68
N LEU A 170 0.42 -13.42 -15.19
CA LEU A 170 0.43 -14.10 -13.88
C LEU A 170 1.13 -15.46 -13.91
N ASP A 171 1.29 -16.06 -15.08
CA ASP A 171 1.92 -17.37 -15.26
C ASP A 171 3.36 -17.23 -15.80
N GLY A 172 4.23 -16.71 -14.96
CA GLY A 172 5.66 -16.54 -15.27
C GLY A 172 6.01 -15.29 -16.07
N GLY A 173 5.01 -14.45 -16.43
CA GLY A 173 5.22 -13.12 -16.96
C GLY A 173 5.46 -12.08 -15.88
N ALA A 174 5.32 -10.79 -16.23
CA ALA A 174 5.52 -9.70 -15.29
C ALA A 174 4.78 -8.42 -15.71
N LEU A 175 4.58 -7.53 -14.74
CA LEU A 175 4.07 -6.19 -14.97
C LEU A 175 5.16 -5.25 -15.51
N LEU A 176 4.76 -4.18 -16.16
CA LEU A 176 5.63 -3.07 -16.54
C LEU A 176 5.50 -1.90 -15.55
N PRO A 177 6.52 -1.06 -15.38
CA PRO A 177 6.43 0.15 -14.58
C PRO A 177 5.58 1.21 -15.30
N PHE A 178 4.83 2.04 -14.57
CA PHE A 178 4.09 3.14 -15.20
C PHE A 178 5.06 4.15 -15.82
N GLY A 179 4.72 4.69 -16.99
CA GLY A 179 5.56 5.70 -17.65
C GLY A 179 7.01 5.28 -17.89
N GLY A 180 7.27 3.97 -18.03
CA GLY A 180 8.56 3.40 -18.36
C GLY A 180 9.64 3.70 -17.30
N HIS A 181 10.70 4.43 -17.68
CA HIS A 181 11.81 4.75 -16.79
C HIS A 181 11.41 5.54 -15.54
N LYS A 182 10.33 6.35 -15.60
CA LYS A 182 9.87 7.15 -14.46
C LYS A 182 9.34 6.27 -13.33
N GLY A 183 8.43 5.35 -13.65
CA GLY A 183 7.91 4.38 -12.69
C GLY A 183 8.99 3.44 -12.18
N SER A 184 9.94 3.04 -13.05
CA SER A 184 11.08 2.22 -12.64
C SER A 184 12.00 2.92 -11.63
N ALA A 185 12.26 4.22 -11.81
CA ALA A 185 13.02 5.01 -10.85
C ALA A 185 12.31 5.13 -9.50
N LEU A 186 10.98 5.32 -9.50
CA LEU A 186 10.18 5.34 -8.27
C LEU A 186 10.14 3.96 -7.60
N SER A 187 10.01 2.87 -8.36
CA SER A 187 10.11 1.50 -7.82
C SER A 187 11.44 1.27 -7.10
N MET A 188 12.55 1.67 -7.72
CA MET A 188 13.90 1.59 -7.11
C MET A 188 13.98 2.43 -5.83
N MET A 189 13.44 3.65 -5.83
CA MET A 189 13.38 4.48 -4.63
C MET A 189 12.61 3.78 -3.51
N VAL A 190 11.47 3.13 -3.81
CA VAL A 190 10.70 2.38 -2.81
C VAL A 190 11.49 1.20 -2.26
N GLU A 191 12.21 0.43 -3.10
CA GLU A 191 13.11 -0.64 -2.61
C GLU A 191 14.16 -0.10 -1.63
N LEU A 192 14.80 1.02 -1.98
CA LEU A 192 15.82 1.62 -1.12
C LEU A 192 15.24 2.11 0.21
N LEU A 193 14.07 2.75 0.18
CA LEU A 193 13.48 3.38 1.36
C LEU A 193 12.66 2.40 2.22
N ALA A 194 11.90 1.49 1.60
CA ALA A 194 11.04 0.57 2.34
C ALA A 194 11.75 -0.75 2.70
N ALA A 195 12.79 -1.15 1.99
CA ALA A 195 13.57 -2.35 2.30
C ALA A 195 14.93 -2.01 2.90
N ALA A 196 15.85 -1.45 2.13
CA ALA A 196 17.22 -1.23 2.60
C ALA A 196 17.31 -0.32 3.83
N LEU A 197 16.60 0.82 3.83
CA LEU A 197 16.63 1.79 4.92
C LEU A 197 15.98 1.26 6.21
N THR A 198 14.89 0.47 6.08
CA THR A 198 14.17 -0.10 7.23
C THR A 198 14.81 -1.37 7.79
N GLY A 199 15.77 -1.97 7.06
CA GLY A 199 16.33 -3.30 7.34
C GLY A 199 15.35 -4.43 7.02
N GLY A 200 14.36 -4.18 6.15
CA GLY A 200 13.46 -5.19 5.59
C GLY A 200 14.03 -5.88 4.35
N ASN A 201 13.32 -6.87 3.83
CA ASN A 201 13.73 -7.59 2.63
C ASN A 201 13.45 -6.77 1.37
N PHE A 202 14.36 -6.81 0.40
CA PHE A 202 14.03 -6.43 -0.97
C PHE A 202 12.97 -7.36 -1.57
N SER A 203 12.28 -6.92 -2.61
CA SER A 203 11.24 -7.69 -3.28
C SER A 203 11.72 -9.07 -3.78
N PHE A 204 13.01 -9.25 -4.01
CA PHE A 204 13.61 -10.49 -4.52
C PHE A 204 14.27 -11.37 -3.44
N GLU A 205 14.24 -10.96 -2.16
CA GLU A 205 14.99 -11.67 -1.10
C GLU A 205 14.16 -12.67 -0.31
N PHE A 206 12.83 -12.56 -0.29
CA PHE A 206 12.01 -13.52 0.46
C PHE A 206 11.55 -14.68 -0.42
N ASP A 207 11.56 -15.88 0.18
CA ASP A 207 11.12 -17.12 -0.46
C ASP A 207 10.03 -17.78 0.40
N TRP A 208 8.87 -17.98 -0.21
CA TRP A 208 7.73 -18.67 0.42
C TRP A 208 7.52 -20.09 -0.10
N SER A 209 8.50 -20.67 -0.82
CA SER A 209 8.41 -22.02 -1.39
C SER A 209 8.13 -23.09 -0.34
N GLN A 210 8.61 -22.91 0.89
CA GLN A 210 8.38 -23.79 2.03
C GLN A 210 7.03 -23.54 2.74
N HIS A 211 6.22 -22.58 2.27
CA HIS A 211 4.94 -22.18 2.84
C HIS A 211 3.83 -22.25 1.78
N PRO A 212 3.39 -23.45 1.36
CA PRO A 212 2.35 -23.61 0.35
C PRO A 212 1.08 -22.86 0.72
N GLY A 213 0.60 -22.02 -0.20
CA GLY A 213 -0.57 -21.16 0.04
C GLY A 213 -0.26 -19.76 0.58
N ALA A 214 0.98 -19.44 0.89
CA ALA A 214 1.40 -18.09 1.25
C ALA A 214 1.13 -17.10 0.10
N GLN A 215 0.60 -15.91 0.43
CA GLN A 215 0.25 -14.88 -0.54
C GLN A 215 0.68 -13.47 -0.11
N THR A 216 1.12 -13.31 1.13
CA THR A 216 1.49 -12.01 1.67
C THR A 216 2.99 -11.77 1.52
N PRO A 217 3.44 -10.68 0.89
CA PRO A 217 4.84 -10.34 0.80
C PRO A 217 5.45 -10.11 2.18
N TRP A 218 6.67 -10.55 2.41
CA TRP A 218 7.44 -10.24 3.63
C TRP A 218 8.32 -9.03 3.37
N THR A 219 7.85 -7.88 3.81
CA THR A 219 8.36 -6.58 3.35
C THR A 219 8.77 -5.66 4.49
N GLY A 220 9.34 -4.53 4.10
CA GLY A 220 9.44 -3.35 4.95
C GLY A 220 8.42 -2.29 4.57
N GLN A 221 8.30 -1.28 5.43
CA GLN A 221 7.47 -0.10 5.21
C GLN A 221 8.16 1.14 5.80
N LEU A 222 8.19 2.21 5.03
CA LEU A 222 8.57 3.53 5.52
C LEU A 222 7.36 4.43 5.54
N LEU A 223 7.10 5.06 6.68
CA LEU A 223 6.09 6.12 6.83
C LEU A 223 6.78 7.41 7.27
N ILE A 224 6.49 8.51 6.58
CA ILE A 224 6.96 9.86 6.91
C ILE A 224 5.74 10.68 7.28
N VAL A 225 5.76 11.31 8.45
CA VAL A 225 4.68 12.18 8.95
C VAL A 225 5.25 13.57 9.20
N ILE A 226 4.59 14.59 8.68
CA ILE A 226 5.03 15.99 8.75
C ILE A 226 3.93 16.81 9.40
N ASP A 227 4.26 17.62 10.41
CA ASP A 227 3.36 18.64 10.94
C ASP A 227 3.56 19.95 10.14
N PRO A 228 2.59 20.32 9.29
CA PRO A 228 2.70 21.49 8.45
C PRO A 228 2.66 22.80 9.25
N ASN A 229 2.28 22.78 10.54
CA ASN A 229 2.26 23.97 11.40
C ASN A 229 3.67 24.47 11.73
N HIS A 230 4.69 23.60 11.67
CA HIS A 230 6.09 24.01 11.77
C HIS A 230 6.62 24.67 10.50
N LEU A 231 5.86 24.63 9.40
CA LEU A 231 6.22 25.13 8.08
C LEU A 231 5.08 25.99 7.52
N GLY A 232 5.37 26.91 6.63
CA GLY A 232 4.36 27.62 5.82
C GLY A 232 3.36 28.49 6.59
N GLY A 233 3.62 28.83 7.87
CA GLY A 233 2.79 29.75 8.67
C GLY A 233 1.40 29.22 9.02
N GLY A 234 1.21 27.90 9.18
CA GLY A 234 -0.04 27.29 9.66
C GLY A 234 -1.23 27.32 8.69
N ARG A 235 -1.01 27.64 7.41
CA ARG A 235 -2.08 27.74 6.40
C ARG A 235 -2.12 26.59 5.41
N PHE A 236 -1.51 25.45 5.72
CA PHE A 236 -1.36 24.35 4.77
C PHE A 236 -2.72 23.81 4.31
N ALA A 237 -3.65 23.50 5.21
CA ALA A 237 -4.97 22.97 4.86
C ALA A 237 -5.79 23.94 3.99
N GLN A 238 -5.72 25.25 4.28
CA GLN A 238 -6.33 26.29 3.45
C GLN A 238 -5.73 26.31 2.04
N ARG A 239 -4.40 26.29 1.95
CA ARG A 239 -3.67 26.29 0.66
C ARG A 239 -3.96 25.02 -0.15
N SER A 240 -4.10 23.87 0.52
CA SER A 240 -4.52 22.61 -0.11
C SER A 240 -5.92 22.75 -0.71
N GLY A 241 -6.86 23.35 0.01
CA GLY A 241 -8.20 23.65 -0.49
C GLY A 241 -8.20 24.61 -1.69
N GLU A 242 -7.34 25.64 -1.65
CA GLU A 242 -7.14 26.56 -2.78
C GLU A 242 -6.65 25.83 -4.04
N LEU A 243 -5.64 24.96 -3.92
CA LEU A 243 -5.13 24.16 -5.04
C LEU A 243 -6.25 23.33 -5.66
N VAL A 244 -7.04 22.62 -4.83
CA VAL A 244 -8.15 21.81 -5.32
C VAL A 244 -9.19 22.63 -6.09
N ARG A 245 -9.55 23.81 -5.57
CA ARG A 245 -10.47 24.72 -6.27
C ARG A 245 -9.92 25.14 -7.63
N GLN A 246 -8.63 25.44 -7.75
CA GLN A 246 -7.99 25.79 -9.02
C GLN A 246 -7.96 24.59 -9.99
N MET A 247 -7.67 23.38 -9.49
CA MET A 247 -7.75 22.17 -10.32
C MET A 247 -9.16 21.94 -10.86
N GLN A 248 -10.19 22.15 -10.06
CA GLN A 248 -11.58 22.06 -10.49
C GLN A 248 -11.95 23.16 -11.50
N ALA A 249 -11.47 24.38 -11.29
CA ALA A 249 -11.72 25.51 -12.21
C ALA A 249 -11.12 25.29 -13.62
N VAL A 250 -10.06 24.49 -13.73
CA VAL A 250 -9.48 24.09 -15.04
C VAL A 250 -10.07 22.79 -15.58
N GLY A 251 -11.18 22.29 -15.01
CA GLY A 251 -11.94 21.17 -15.54
C GLY A 251 -11.64 19.82 -14.89
N LEU A 252 -10.94 19.76 -13.75
CA LEU A 252 -10.79 18.49 -13.03
C LEU A 252 -12.13 18.09 -12.39
N GLU A 253 -12.76 17.04 -12.93
CA GLU A 253 -14.04 16.55 -12.44
C GLU A 253 -13.96 15.69 -11.18
N ARG A 254 -12.79 15.07 -10.94
CA ARG A 254 -12.63 14.10 -9.85
C ARG A 254 -11.25 14.16 -9.24
N MET A 255 -11.19 14.33 -7.92
CA MET A 255 -9.98 14.19 -7.12
C MET A 255 -9.61 12.71 -6.87
N PRO A 256 -8.33 12.41 -6.66
CA PRO A 256 -7.94 11.13 -6.07
C PRO A 256 -8.70 10.90 -4.76
N GLY A 257 -9.20 9.68 -4.55
CA GLY A 257 -9.95 9.34 -3.34
C GLY A 257 -11.47 9.54 -3.42
N ASP A 258 -12.02 10.43 -4.24
CA ASP A 258 -13.45 10.76 -4.30
C ASP A 258 -14.37 9.52 -4.45
N ARG A 259 -13.98 8.55 -5.30
CA ARG A 259 -14.74 7.30 -5.46
C ARG A 259 -14.76 6.51 -4.15
N ARG A 260 -13.65 6.47 -3.44
CA ARG A 260 -13.52 5.75 -2.17
C ARG A 260 -14.38 6.40 -1.09
N TYR A 261 -14.35 7.72 -0.95
CA TYR A 261 -15.18 8.45 0.00
C TYR A 261 -16.67 8.22 -0.27
N ARG A 262 -17.12 8.33 -1.52
CA ARG A 262 -18.51 8.03 -1.91
C ARG A 262 -18.89 6.58 -1.60
N THR A 263 -18.00 5.62 -1.90
CA THR A 263 -18.27 4.21 -1.61
C THR A 263 -18.31 3.95 -0.11
N ARG A 264 -17.43 4.59 0.68
CA ARG A 264 -17.43 4.50 2.14
C ARG A 264 -18.77 5.00 2.71
N ALA A 265 -19.21 6.20 2.31
CA ALA A 265 -20.46 6.77 2.74
C ALA A 265 -21.66 5.86 2.42
N LYS A 266 -21.71 5.33 1.20
CA LYS A 266 -22.72 4.35 0.80
C LYS A 266 -22.66 3.07 1.64
N SER A 267 -21.49 2.50 1.86
CA SER A 267 -21.33 1.28 2.64
C SER A 267 -21.69 1.45 4.12
N LEU A 268 -21.49 2.63 4.68
CA LEU A 268 -21.91 2.95 6.06
C LEU A 268 -23.44 3.03 6.18
N GLN A 269 -24.13 3.44 5.14
CA GLN A 269 -25.60 3.55 5.12
C GLN A 269 -26.28 2.22 4.75
N GLU A 270 -25.78 1.53 3.75
CA GLU A 270 -26.44 0.37 3.12
C GLU A 270 -25.80 -0.97 3.52
N GLY A 271 -24.66 -0.95 4.19
CA GLY A 271 -23.84 -2.13 4.46
C GLY A 271 -22.90 -2.48 3.28
N ILE A 272 -22.08 -3.50 3.49
CA ILE A 272 -21.14 -4.02 2.48
C ILE A 272 -21.81 -5.22 1.80
N PRO A 273 -22.06 -5.19 0.48
CA PRO A 273 -22.64 -6.33 -0.22
C PRO A 273 -21.66 -7.51 -0.24
N LEU A 274 -22.11 -8.66 0.23
CA LEU A 274 -21.37 -9.92 0.25
C LEU A 274 -22.15 -11.00 -0.47
N ALA A 275 -21.45 -11.83 -1.26
CA ALA A 275 -22.03 -13.05 -1.76
C ALA A 275 -22.36 -14.00 -0.58
N ALA A 276 -23.48 -14.71 -0.64
CA ALA A 276 -23.91 -15.60 0.44
C ALA A 276 -22.84 -16.66 0.80
N ALA A 277 -22.13 -17.20 -0.19
CA ALA A 277 -21.05 -18.15 0.02
C ALA A 277 -19.84 -17.52 0.77
N GLU A 278 -19.51 -16.25 0.50
CA GLU A 278 -18.44 -15.54 1.23
C GLU A 278 -18.85 -15.27 2.68
N LEU A 279 -20.11 -14.89 2.92
CA LEU A 279 -20.62 -14.67 4.26
C LEU A 279 -20.62 -15.96 5.08
N ALA A 280 -21.09 -17.08 4.50
CA ALA A 280 -21.08 -18.39 5.15
C ALA A 280 -19.67 -18.83 5.52
N ARG A 281 -18.69 -18.62 4.61
CA ARG A 281 -17.28 -18.92 4.89
C ARG A 281 -16.70 -18.08 6.03
N LEU A 282 -17.06 -16.79 6.10
CA LEU A 282 -16.62 -15.92 7.18
C LEU A 282 -17.21 -16.31 8.53
N ARG A 283 -18.49 -16.71 8.57
CA ARG A 283 -19.16 -17.20 9.78
C ARG A 283 -18.51 -18.49 10.28
N ALA A 284 -18.30 -19.46 9.40
CA ALA A 284 -17.61 -20.71 9.76
C ALA A 284 -16.21 -20.46 10.33
N LEU A 285 -15.46 -19.47 9.79
CA LEU A 285 -14.14 -19.08 10.30
C LEU A 285 -14.21 -18.36 11.66
N ALA A 286 -15.28 -17.65 11.93
CA ALA A 286 -15.53 -16.99 13.22
C ALA A 286 -16.04 -17.96 14.31
N GLY A 287 -16.41 -19.19 13.94
CA GLY A 287 -17.03 -20.14 14.85
C GLY A 287 -18.51 -19.85 15.11
N ASP A 288 -19.12 -19.03 14.27
CA ASP A 288 -20.56 -18.69 14.29
C ASP A 288 -21.29 -19.61 13.29
N ASP A 289 -21.59 -20.84 13.70
CA ASP A 289 -22.47 -21.76 12.94
C ASP A 289 -23.96 -21.47 13.18
#